data_584cfcfabd841321e6f8535a1ca8c101
#
_entry.id   584cfcfabd841321e6f8535a1ca8c101
#
_cell.length_a   1.000
_cell.length_b   1.000
_cell.length_c   1.000
_cell.angle_alpha   90.00
_cell.angle_beta   90.00
_cell.angle_gamma   90.00
#
_symmetry.space_group_name_H-M   'P 1'
#
loop_
_entity.id
_entity.type
_entity.pdbx_description
1 polymer ?
#
loop_
_entity_poly.entity_id
_entity_poly.type
_entity_poly.pdbx_seq_one_letter_code
_entity_poly.pdbx_strand_id
1 'polypeptide(L)'
;EKSDALYKKALNLIPSTTQTLAKGPQQNVKGIAPKYLVRGKGSHVWDVDGNEYLDFNMAVGPLSLGYAYDKVDEAIKKQLEDGITFSLMHPLEVEVAEMLNKIIPNAESVRYSKTGADVTSAAIRVARAYTKRQKILCCGYHGWHDWYISVTDRNAGIPQVIQDLTFTFNYNDIQSVIDSIDEDTAAVILEPFVFEAPRDNFLQKLKDVCTKNGTLLIFDEMWSGFRIAVGGAQEFFNIKADLATFSKAVANGMPIAILVGKKDIMKVLEKDVFFYTTFGGEALSLAAVKATVNEIKLKNVPAYLARQGKLLKDGYNQVAEELKMPYTKCVGYECRSLMTFDASAGNPLEMKSLVQQEMIKRGILWGGFHNMSFSHSDKDVEYTLKTYKDVLPILKKAVSENNVRGYLKGEPVEPVFRKVSNFNTKPKRK
;
A
#
# COMPACT_ATOMS: atom_id res chain seq x y z
N GLU A 1 -29.19 13.21 4.61
CA GLU A 1 -28.11 13.03 5.57
C GLU A 1 -26.90 13.90 5.22
N LYS A 2 -26.04 14.23 6.17
CA LYS A 2 -24.89 15.14 5.97
C LYS A 2 -23.93 14.60 4.91
N SER A 3 -23.70 13.30 4.91
CA SER A 3 -22.84 12.59 3.95
C SER A 3 -23.27 12.83 2.51
N ASP A 4 -24.57 12.71 2.22
CA ASP A 4 -25.11 12.90 0.87
C ASP A 4 -25.08 14.37 0.43
N ALA A 5 -25.33 15.29 1.38
CA ALA A 5 -25.22 16.73 1.10
C ALA A 5 -23.78 17.15 0.75
N LEU A 6 -22.79 16.64 1.48
CA LEU A 6 -21.37 16.84 1.18
C LEU A 6 -20.99 16.25 -0.18
N TYR A 7 -21.46 15.05 -0.48
CA TYR A 7 -21.16 14.38 -1.74
C TYR A 7 -21.73 15.14 -2.96
N LYS A 8 -22.95 15.67 -2.85
CA LYS A 8 -23.52 16.54 -3.89
C LYS A 8 -22.68 17.78 -4.16
N LYS A 9 -22.12 18.40 -3.11
CA LYS A 9 -21.18 19.52 -3.27
C LYS A 9 -19.88 19.08 -3.93
N ALA A 10 -19.33 17.94 -3.50
CA ALA A 10 -18.09 17.40 -4.05
C ALA A 10 -18.18 17.09 -5.55
N LEU A 11 -19.33 16.61 -6.04
CA LEU A 11 -19.56 16.37 -7.48
C LEU A 11 -19.30 17.59 -8.35
N ASN A 12 -19.55 18.79 -7.84
CA ASN A 12 -19.37 20.05 -8.56
C ASN A 12 -17.98 20.69 -8.35
N LEU A 13 -17.29 20.34 -7.25
CA LEU A 13 -16.08 21.06 -6.83
C LEU A 13 -14.80 20.23 -6.99
N ILE A 14 -14.91 18.91 -6.92
CA ILE A 14 -13.76 18.01 -6.86
C ILE A 14 -13.89 16.93 -7.93
N PRO A 15 -13.04 16.97 -8.98
CA PRO A 15 -13.04 15.91 -9.99
C PRO A 15 -12.91 14.52 -9.33
N SER A 16 -13.77 13.58 -9.71
CA SER A 16 -13.89 12.24 -9.13
C SER A 16 -14.27 12.21 -7.64
N THR A 17 -14.57 13.36 -7.02
CA THR A 17 -14.96 13.54 -5.61
C THR A 17 -13.91 13.09 -4.57
N THR A 18 -12.72 12.71 -5.00
CA THR A 18 -11.67 12.16 -4.14
C THR A 18 -10.27 12.56 -4.65
N GLN A 19 -9.28 12.51 -3.77
CA GLN A 19 -7.87 12.72 -4.09
C GLN A 19 -7.14 11.41 -4.40
N THR A 20 -7.70 10.27 -4.04
CA THR A 20 -7.18 8.94 -4.36
C THR A 20 -8.31 7.96 -4.65
N LEU A 21 -8.17 7.18 -5.72
CA LEU A 21 -9.20 6.22 -6.13
C LEU A 21 -9.55 5.22 -5.03
N ALA A 22 -8.56 4.79 -4.24
CA ALA A 22 -8.76 3.82 -3.16
C ALA A 22 -9.68 4.31 -2.03
N LYS A 23 -9.90 5.63 -1.91
CA LYS A 23 -10.84 6.25 -0.96
C LYS A 23 -12.15 6.68 -1.63
N GLY A 24 -12.23 6.54 -2.95
CA GLY A 24 -13.38 6.98 -3.73
C GLY A 24 -14.63 6.13 -3.53
N PRO A 25 -15.80 6.72 -3.80
CA PRO A 25 -17.08 6.01 -3.63
C PRO A 25 -17.23 4.80 -4.56
N GLN A 26 -16.42 4.69 -5.63
CA GLN A 26 -16.42 3.54 -6.53
C GLN A 26 -15.85 2.27 -5.89
N GLN A 27 -15.10 2.40 -4.79
CA GLN A 27 -14.53 1.29 -4.04
C GLN A 27 -15.45 0.76 -2.94
N ASN A 28 -16.62 1.38 -2.78
CA ASN A 28 -17.58 1.06 -1.74
C ASN A 28 -18.98 0.90 -2.32
N VAL A 29 -19.77 0.00 -1.76
CA VAL A 29 -21.16 -0.23 -2.19
C VAL A 29 -21.96 1.04 -1.97
N LYS A 30 -22.52 1.58 -3.03
CA LYS A 30 -23.30 2.81 -3.00
C LYS A 30 -24.57 2.64 -2.15
N GLY A 31 -24.92 3.66 -1.39
CA GLY A 31 -26.14 3.70 -0.56
C GLY A 31 -26.01 3.05 0.82
N ILE A 32 -24.96 2.27 1.08
CA ILE A 32 -24.69 1.64 2.38
C ILE A 32 -23.40 2.15 3.01
N ALA A 33 -22.32 2.22 2.23
CA ALA A 33 -21.02 2.61 2.75
C ALA A 33 -20.98 4.11 3.13
N PRO A 34 -20.28 4.45 4.23
CA PRO A 34 -20.02 5.85 4.56
C PRO A 34 -19.13 6.48 3.47
N LYS A 35 -19.27 7.80 3.28
CA LYS A 35 -18.46 8.55 2.29
C LYS A 35 -17.43 9.47 2.95
N TYR A 36 -17.72 9.98 4.15
CA TYR A 36 -16.88 10.95 4.85
C TYR A 36 -16.66 10.53 6.29
N LEU A 37 -15.42 10.30 6.66
CA LEU A 37 -14.98 10.02 8.02
C LEU A 37 -14.45 11.30 8.66
N VAL A 38 -14.80 11.56 9.89
CA VAL A 38 -14.44 12.80 10.60
C VAL A 38 -13.55 12.56 11.82
N ARG A 39 -13.48 11.31 12.29
CA ARG A 39 -12.71 10.96 13.48
C ARG A 39 -12.19 9.53 13.35
N GLY A 40 -11.00 9.27 13.89
CA GLY A 40 -10.43 7.94 14.08
C GLY A 40 -9.74 7.87 15.45
N LYS A 41 -9.87 6.73 16.11
CA LYS A 41 -9.12 6.40 17.33
C LYS A 41 -8.86 4.90 17.41
N GLY A 42 -7.60 4.51 17.52
CA GLY A 42 -7.22 3.10 17.50
C GLY A 42 -7.62 2.41 16.20
N SER A 43 -8.43 1.38 16.28
CA SER A 43 -8.96 0.62 15.13
C SER A 43 -10.34 1.11 14.64
N HIS A 44 -10.90 2.15 15.25
CA HIS A 44 -12.25 2.64 14.98
C HIS A 44 -12.28 3.99 14.30
N VAL A 45 -13.31 4.22 13.50
CA VAL A 45 -13.59 5.48 12.80
C VAL A 45 -15.05 5.88 12.96
N TRP A 46 -15.31 7.17 12.84
CA TRP A 46 -16.68 7.74 12.86
C TRP A 46 -16.93 8.55 11.61
N ASP A 47 -18.08 8.31 11.00
CA ASP A 47 -18.50 9.09 9.84
C ASP A 47 -19.14 10.44 10.25
N VAL A 48 -19.42 11.26 9.25
CA VAL A 48 -20.01 12.61 9.46
C VAL A 48 -21.45 12.56 9.99
N ASP A 49 -22.12 11.43 9.86
CA ASP A 49 -23.48 11.19 10.36
C ASP A 49 -23.48 10.57 11.77
N GLY A 50 -22.29 10.30 12.35
CA GLY A 50 -22.09 9.83 13.73
C GLY A 50 -22.04 8.31 13.88
N ASN A 51 -22.02 7.55 12.81
CA ASN A 51 -21.88 6.11 12.86
C ASN A 51 -20.44 5.68 13.12
N GLU A 52 -20.25 4.67 13.96
CA GLU A 52 -18.97 4.09 14.32
C GLU A 52 -18.70 2.79 13.52
N TYR A 53 -17.45 2.62 13.09
CA TYR A 53 -17.00 1.42 12.38
C TYR A 53 -15.66 0.94 12.90
N LEU A 54 -15.51 -0.38 13.02
CA LEU A 54 -14.21 -1.04 13.09
C LEU A 54 -13.60 -0.99 11.68
N ASP A 55 -12.40 -0.42 11.54
CA ASP A 55 -11.79 -0.15 10.24
C ASP A 55 -10.68 -1.16 9.89
N PHE A 56 -10.83 -1.84 8.75
CA PHE A 56 -9.78 -2.68 8.15
C PHE A 56 -9.09 -2.06 6.93
N ASN A 57 -9.48 -0.84 6.52
CA ASN A 57 -8.77 -0.11 5.47
C ASN A 57 -7.57 0.68 6.00
N MET A 58 -7.63 1.12 7.25
CA MET A 58 -6.58 1.85 7.95
C MET A 58 -5.94 2.95 7.11
N ALA A 59 -6.80 3.84 6.57
CA ALA A 59 -6.45 4.97 5.71
C ALA A 59 -5.66 4.55 4.44
N VAL A 60 -5.92 3.36 3.90
CA VAL A 60 -5.18 2.75 2.78
C VAL A 60 -3.71 2.43 3.15
N GLY A 61 -3.50 2.03 4.40
CA GLY A 61 -2.30 1.35 4.88
C GLY A 61 -1.31 2.11 5.76
N PRO A 62 -1.35 3.43 5.93
CA PRO A 62 -0.33 4.09 6.75
C PRO A 62 -0.45 3.83 8.26
N LEU A 63 -1.62 3.45 8.77
CA LEU A 63 -1.90 3.41 10.21
C LEU A 63 -1.59 2.05 10.85
N SER A 64 -0.35 1.60 10.77
CA SER A 64 0.07 0.33 11.39
C SER A 64 0.02 0.33 12.92
N LEU A 65 0.05 1.49 13.57
CA LEU A 65 -0.20 1.63 15.02
C LEU A 65 -1.67 1.88 15.35
N GLY A 66 -2.45 2.40 14.41
CA GLY A 66 -3.84 2.81 14.58
C GLY A 66 -4.01 4.33 14.55
N TYR A 67 -5.27 4.76 14.50
CA TYR A 67 -5.64 6.18 14.47
C TYR A 67 -5.30 6.88 15.78
N ALA A 68 -4.84 8.13 15.66
CA ALA A 68 -4.58 9.01 16.82
C ALA A 68 -3.81 8.29 17.94
N TYR A 69 -2.70 7.64 17.56
CA TYR A 69 -1.86 6.90 18.48
C TYR A 69 -1.10 7.85 19.40
N ASP A 70 -1.30 7.73 20.71
CA ASP A 70 -0.91 8.76 21.70
C ASP A 70 0.58 9.14 21.62
N LYS A 71 1.49 8.18 21.52
CA LYS A 71 2.93 8.46 21.48
C LYS A 71 3.37 9.22 20.22
N VAL A 72 2.72 8.96 19.10
CA VAL A 72 2.97 9.68 17.85
C VAL A 72 2.38 11.08 17.91
N ASP A 73 1.15 11.20 18.37
CA ASP A 73 0.47 12.49 18.55
C ASP A 73 1.20 13.41 19.54
N GLU A 74 1.67 12.89 20.67
CA GLU A 74 2.48 13.62 21.65
C GLU A 74 3.78 14.17 21.03
N ALA A 75 4.48 13.36 20.24
CA ALA A 75 5.71 13.80 19.56
C ALA A 75 5.43 14.92 18.54
N ILE A 76 4.34 14.81 17.78
CA ILE A 76 3.91 15.84 16.82
C ILE A 76 3.54 17.14 17.55
N LYS A 77 2.74 17.07 18.61
CA LYS A 77 2.33 18.24 19.39
C LYS A 77 3.52 18.96 20.01
N LYS A 78 4.47 18.21 20.56
CA LYS A 78 5.69 18.79 21.13
C LYS A 78 6.52 19.51 20.07
N GLN A 79 6.71 18.89 18.89
CA GLN A 79 7.47 19.55 17.82
C GLN A 79 6.72 20.75 17.26
N LEU A 80 5.39 20.72 17.23
CA LEU A 80 4.58 21.85 16.77
C LEU A 80 4.82 23.12 17.59
N GLU A 81 5.10 23.00 18.88
CA GLU A 81 5.43 24.14 19.77
C GLU A 81 6.72 24.85 19.34
N ASP A 82 7.67 24.11 18.76
CA ASP A 82 8.96 24.65 18.29
C ASP A 82 8.97 25.02 16.80
N GLY A 83 7.90 24.71 16.06
CA GLY A 83 7.74 24.99 14.65
C GLY A 83 7.84 23.78 13.74
N ILE A 84 7.56 23.99 12.45
CA ILE A 84 7.34 22.92 11.45
C ILE A 84 8.42 22.90 10.39
N THR A 85 8.62 24.03 9.71
CA THR A 85 9.52 24.19 8.56
C THR A 85 10.45 25.35 8.81
N PHE A 86 11.74 25.13 8.61
CA PHE A 86 12.79 26.08 8.99
C PHE A 86 13.59 26.52 7.76
N SER A 87 14.29 27.66 7.91
CA SER A 87 15.15 28.20 6.85
C SER A 87 16.45 27.40 6.64
N LEU A 88 16.82 26.58 7.63
CA LEU A 88 17.98 25.68 7.60
C LEU A 88 17.54 24.26 7.96
N MET A 89 18.47 23.32 7.89
CA MET A 89 18.24 21.92 8.24
C MET A 89 17.87 21.77 9.73
N HIS A 90 17.10 20.74 10.03
CA HIS A 90 16.70 20.41 11.41
C HIS A 90 17.47 19.17 11.91
N PRO A 91 17.86 19.11 13.20
CA PRO A 91 18.57 17.95 13.76
C PRO A 91 17.86 16.61 13.58
N LEU A 92 16.53 16.58 13.56
CA LEU A 92 15.73 15.38 13.31
C LEU A 92 16.04 14.72 11.95
N GLU A 93 16.48 15.49 10.94
CA GLU A 93 16.88 14.93 9.64
C GLU A 93 18.05 13.96 9.82
N VAL A 94 19.01 14.28 10.67
CA VAL A 94 20.18 13.44 10.98
C VAL A 94 19.79 12.29 11.91
N GLU A 95 19.07 12.56 12.98
CA GLU A 95 18.66 11.56 13.97
C GLU A 95 17.81 10.44 13.33
N VAL A 96 16.86 10.81 12.48
CA VAL A 96 16.02 9.85 11.75
C VAL A 96 16.84 9.07 10.72
N ALA A 97 17.78 9.72 10.00
CA ALA A 97 18.66 9.03 9.07
C ALA A 97 19.54 8.00 9.78
N GLU A 98 20.10 8.31 10.94
CA GLU A 98 20.86 7.35 11.77
C GLU A 98 19.99 6.17 12.24
N MET A 99 18.75 6.46 12.64
CA MET A 99 17.78 5.41 13.03
C MET A 99 17.50 4.47 11.87
N LEU A 100 17.20 4.99 10.69
CA LEU A 100 16.89 4.20 9.50
C LEU A 100 18.09 3.41 8.99
N ASN A 101 19.29 3.99 9.05
CA ASN A 101 20.55 3.32 8.70
C ASN A 101 20.78 2.04 9.53
N LYS A 102 20.38 2.06 10.81
CA LYS A 102 20.51 0.89 11.71
C LYS A 102 19.43 -0.18 11.48
N ILE A 103 18.31 0.16 10.85
CA ILE A 103 17.13 -0.70 10.75
C ILE A 103 16.96 -1.26 9.35
N ILE A 104 17.09 -0.42 8.32
CA ILE A 104 16.86 -0.83 6.94
C ILE A 104 18.16 -1.37 6.34
N PRO A 105 18.17 -2.60 5.80
CA PRO A 105 19.40 -3.29 5.39
C PRO A 105 20.25 -2.55 4.35
N ASN A 106 19.66 -1.76 3.46
CA ASN A 106 20.38 -1.01 2.43
C ASN A 106 20.41 0.51 2.65
N ALA A 107 20.01 1.00 3.81
CA ALA A 107 19.96 2.43 4.10
C ALA A 107 21.33 3.03 4.45
N GLU A 108 22.31 2.91 3.57
CA GLU A 108 23.62 3.56 3.73
C GLU A 108 23.52 5.08 3.55
N SER A 109 22.60 5.55 2.73
CA SER A 109 22.21 6.95 2.55
C SER A 109 20.72 7.11 2.53
N VAL A 110 20.23 8.26 3.00
CA VAL A 110 18.80 8.54 3.20
C VAL A 110 18.43 9.89 2.61
N ARG A 111 17.29 9.98 1.94
CA ARG A 111 16.69 11.22 1.46
C ARG A 111 15.19 11.25 1.74
N TYR A 112 14.66 12.41 2.13
CA TYR A 112 13.25 12.60 2.46
C TYR A 112 12.48 13.35 1.39
N SER A 113 11.20 13.03 1.24
CA SER A 113 10.21 13.77 0.49
C SER A 113 8.82 13.60 1.12
N LYS A 114 7.75 13.89 0.39
CA LYS A 114 6.38 13.89 0.95
C LYS A 114 5.53 12.71 0.50
N THR A 115 5.59 12.33 -0.76
CA THR A 115 4.73 11.28 -1.32
C THR A 115 5.56 10.10 -1.83
N GLY A 116 4.91 8.92 -1.88
CA GLY A 116 5.52 7.74 -2.48
C GLY A 116 5.92 7.96 -3.93
N ALA A 117 5.12 8.72 -4.70
CA ALA A 117 5.42 9.07 -6.08
C ALA A 117 6.71 9.88 -6.22
N ASP A 118 7.01 10.78 -5.27
CA ASP A 118 8.26 11.55 -5.26
C ASP A 118 9.48 10.63 -5.21
N VAL A 119 9.50 9.72 -4.26
CA VAL A 119 10.69 8.89 -4.01
C VAL A 119 10.83 7.74 -5.01
N THR A 120 9.75 7.18 -5.53
CA THR A 120 9.84 6.21 -6.64
C THR A 120 10.38 6.89 -7.90
N SER A 121 9.92 8.08 -8.23
CA SER A 121 10.46 8.87 -9.35
C SER A 121 11.94 9.26 -9.14
N ALA A 122 12.30 9.64 -7.92
CA ALA A 122 13.69 9.93 -7.57
C ALA A 122 14.57 8.68 -7.72
N ALA A 123 14.11 7.52 -7.27
CA ALA A 123 14.81 6.24 -7.43
C ALA A 123 15.06 5.92 -8.91
N ILE A 124 14.08 6.11 -9.78
CA ILE A 124 14.22 5.92 -11.23
C ILE A 124 15.24 6.91 -11.82
N ARG A 125 15.15 8.18 -11.42
CA ARG A 125 16.11 9.20 -11.90
C ARG A 125 17.55 8.92 -11.44
N VAL A 126 17.72 8.50 -10.20
CA VAL A 126 19.01 8.06 -9.65
C VAL A 126 19.55 6.86 -10.44
N ALA A 127 18.71 5.86 -10.68
CA ALA A 127 19.12 4.67 -11.45
C ALA A 127 19.56 5.02 -12.87
N ARG A 128 18.81 5.85 -13.57
CA ARG A 128 19.18 6.33 -14.92
C ARG A 128 20.50 7.10 -14.91
N ALA A 129 20.70 8.01 -13.97
CA ALA A 129 21.92 8.80 -13.86
C ALA A 129 23.14 7.93 -13.53
N TYR A 130 22.99 7.00 -12.59
CA TYR A 130 24.07 6.12 -12.16
C TYR A 130 24.51 5.14 -13.25
N THR A 131 23.54 4.46 -13.89
CA THR A 131 23.81 3.45 -14.91
C THR A 131 24.09 4.04 -16.30
N LYS A 132 23.74 5.31 -16.54
CA LYS A 132 23.73 5.94 -17.88
C LYS A 132 22.79 5.26 -18.87
N ARG A 133 21.73 4.62 -18.37
CA ARG A 133 20.70 3.87 -19.12
C ARG A 133 19.34 4.49 -18.94
N GLN A 134 18.35 4.11 -19.77
CA GLN A 134 17.07 4.79 -19.81
C GLN A 134 15.87 3.91 -19.44
N LYS A 135 15.89 2.64 -19.84
CA LYS A 135 14.76 1.73 -19.74
C LYS A 135 14.48 1.28 -18.32
N ILE A 136 13.19 1.18 -17.97
CA ILE A 136 12.71 0.70 -16.67
C ILE A 136 11.80 -0.51 -16.86
N LEU A 137 11.99 -1.54 -16.05
CA LEU A 137 11.05 -2.64 -15.90
C LEU A 137 10.35 -2.50 -14.54
N CYS A 138 9.02 -2.58 -14.51
CA CYS A 138 8.24 -2.44 -13.28
C CYS A 138 7.19 -3.53 -13.09
N CYS A 139 6.89 -3.83 -11.83
CA CYS A 139 5.80 -4.69 -11.41
C CYS A 139 5.16 -4.12 -10.14
N GLY A 140 3.84 -4.01 -10.10
CA GLY A 140 3.09 -3.41 -9.00
C GLY A 140 2.71 -1.95 -9.27
N TYR A 141 2.37 -1.23 -8.21
CA TYR A 141 1.93 0.17 -8.25
C TYR A 141 3.01 1.09 -7.66
N HIS A 142 3.37 2.16 -8.37
CA HIS A 142 4.50 3.02 -7.98
C HIS A 142 4.21 4.53 -8.00
N GLY A 143 2.96 4.93 -7.83
CA GLY A 143 2.57 6.34 -7.79
C GLY A 143 1.94 6.84 -9.09
N TRP A 144 1.76 8.17 -9.19
CA TRP A 144 1.00 8.78 -10.27
C TRP A 144 1.88 9.52 -11.31
N HIS A 145 3.19 9.56 -11.14
CA HIS A 145 4.08 10.26 -12.04
C HIS A 145 4.21 9.56 -13.41
N ASP A 146 4.57 10.33 -14.42
CA ASP A 146 4.54 9.96 -15.83
C ASP A 146 5.24 8.63 -16.15
N TRP A 147 6.43 8.40 -15.57
CA TRP A 147 7.23 7.21 -15.86
C TRP A 147 6.47 5.91 -15.56
N TYR A 148 5.62 5.91 -14.52
CA TYR A 148 4.85 4.73 -14.12
C TYR A 148 3.45 4.70 -14.73
N ILE A 149 2.69 5.81 -14.68
CA ILE A 149 1.33 5.85 -15.22
C ILE A 149 1.30 5.61 -16.73
N SER A 150 2.42 5.82 -17.42
CA SER A 150 2.59 5.51 -18.85
C SER A 150 2.22 4.07 -19.23
N VAL A 151 2.35 3.09 -18.30
CA VAL A 151 2.01 1.67 -18.54
C VAL A 151 0.57 1.32 -18.19
N THR A 152 -0.25 2.30 -17.86
CA THR A 152 -1.65 2.10 -17.42
C THR A 152 -2.65 2.60 -18.45
N ASP A 153 -3.93 2.26 -18.27
CA ASP A 153 -5.03 2.73 -19.13
C ASP A 153 -5.33 4.23 -18.98
N ARG A 154 -4.73 4.89 -17.96
CA ARG A 154 -4.95 6.30 -17.65
C ARG A 154 -3.75 7.17 -17.98
N ASN A 155 -3.12 6.92 -19.12
CA ASN A 155 -1.89 7.57 -19.57
C ASN A 155 -2.11 8.82 -20.44
N ALA A 156 -3.32 9.34 -20.52
CA ALA A 156 -3.60 10.57 -21.27
C ALA A 156 -2.75 11.73 -20.74
N GLY A 157 -2.17 12.48 -21.66
CA GLY A 157 -1.28 13.60 -21.35
C GLY A 157 0.19 13.23 -21.16
N ILE A 158 0.53 11.95 -21.21
CA ILE A 158 1.93 11.47 -21.11
C ILE A 158 2.52 11.34 -22.52
N PRO A 159 3.65 12.01 -22.82
CA PRO A 159 4.30 11.91 -24.12
C PRO A 159 4.71 10.48 -24.48
N GLN A 160 4.60 10.11 -25.77
CA GLN A 160 4.92 8.76 -26.25
C GLN A 160 6.36 8.35 -25.89
N VAL A 161 7.32 9.26 -25.96
CA VAL A 161 8.72 9.00 -25.61
C VAL A 161 8.90 8.51 -24.17
N ILE A 162 8.06 8.97 -23.24
CA ILE A 162 8.05 8.50 -21.85
C ILE A 162 7.43 7.10 -21.77
N GLN A 163 6.32 6.89 -22.49
CA GLN A 163 5.66 5.58 -22.54
C GLN A 163 6.60 4.50 -23.09
N ASP A 164 7.45 4.84 -24.05
CA ASP A 164 8.38 3.91 -24.69
C ASP A 164 9.55 3.46 -23.79
N LEU A 165 9.74 4.11 -22.65
CA LEU A 165 10.86 3.85 -21.73
C LEU A 165 10.49 2.95 -20.54
N THR A 166 9.21 2.65 -20.31
CA THR A 166 8.76 1.84 -19.19
C THR A 166 8.03 0.59 -19.67
N PHE A 167 8.42 -0.55 -19.11
CA PHE A 167 7.87 -1.87 -19.45
C PHE A 167 7.45 -2.58 -18.17
N THR A 168 6.50 -3.49 -18.28
CA THR A 168 6.05 -4.33 -17.17
C THR A 168 6.58 -5.74 -17.27
N PHE A 169 6.71 -6.42 -16.13
CA PHE A 169 6.98 -7.85 -16.05
C PHE A 169 6.01 -8.52 -15.07
N ASN A 170 5.99 -9.84 -15.02
CA ASN A 170 5.10 -10.60 -14.18
C ASN A 170 5.78 -11.01 -12.87
N TYR A 171 5.10 -10.81 -11.75
CA TYR A 171 5.55 -11.30 -10.45
C TYR A 171 5.59 -12.84 -10.44
N ASN A 172 6.62 -13.42 -9.79
CA ASN A 172 6.88 -14.87 -9.80
C ASN A 172 7.16 -15.49 -11.18
N ASP A 173 7.46 -14.67 -12.20
CA ASP A 173 7.84 -15.13 -13.55
C ASP A 173 9.19 -14.49 -13.93
N ILE A 174 10.28 -15.13 -13.52
CA ILE A 174 11.63 -14.64 -13.82
C ILE A 174 11.90 -14.58 -15.32
N GLN A 175 11.28 -15.47 -16.11
CA GLN A 175 11.45 -15.47 -17.56
C GLN A 175 10.93 -14.20 -18.20
N SER A 176 9.83 -13.62 -17.66
CA SER A 176 9.31 -12.33 -18.15
C SER A 176 10.30 -11.18 -17.97
N VAL A 177 11.16 -11.24 -16.93
CA VAL A 177 12.25 -10.29 -16.73
C VAL A 177 13.39 -10.56 -17.71
N ILE A 178 13.84 -11.81 -17.83
CA ILE A 178 14.92 -12.23 -18.73
C ILE A 178 14.61 -11.85 -20.19
N ASP A 179 13.38 -12.04 -20.62
CA ASP A 179 12.92 -11.70 -21.98
C ASP A 179 12.86 -10.17 -22.24
N SER A 180 12.85 -9.36 -21.18
CA SER A 180 12.64 -7.91 -21.29
C SER A 180 13.87 -7.09 -20.95
N ILE A 181 14.79 -7.61 -20.14
CA ILE A 181 16.00 -6.92 -19.72
C ILE A 181 17.04 -6.88 -20.85
N ASP A 182 17.70 -5.74 -21.00
CA ASP A 182 18.76 -5.52 -22.01
C ASP A 182 19.82 -4.54 -21.49
N GLU A 183 20.78 -4.19 -22.34
CA GLU A 183 21.89 -3.29 -22.02
C GLU A 183 21.43 -1.85 -21.71
N ASP A 184 20.24 -1.43 -22.13
CA ASP A 184 19.67 -0.10 -21.82
C ASP A 184 18.80 -0.10 -20.55
N THR A 185 18.63 -1.23 -19.90
CA THR A 185 17.80 -1.33 -18.69
C THR A 185 18.53 -0.74 -17.47
N ALA A 186 18.06 0.42 -17.01
CA ALA A 186 18.61 1.13 -15.86
C ALA A 186 18.20 0.47 -14.54
N ALA A 187 16.94 0.10 -14.41
CA ALA A 187 16.40 -0.47 -13.18
C ALA A 187 15.26 -1.45 -13.41
N VAL A 188 15.13 -2.35 -12.46
CA VAL A 188 13.93 -3.17 -12.21
C VAL A 188 13.36 -2.74 -10.87
N ILE A 189 12.10 -2.30 -10.84
CA ILE A 189 11.38 -1.89 -9.63
C ILE A 189 10.16 -2.76 -9.41
N LEU A 190 9.96 -3.20 -8.18
CA LEU A 190 8.76 -3.94 -7.78
C LEU A 190 8.42 -3.71 -6.31
N GLU A 191 7.16 -3.96 -5.97
CA GLU A 191 6.75 -4.25 -4.60
C GLU A 191 7.23 -5.69 -4.27
N PRO A 192 8.04 -5.91 -3.23
CA PRO A 192 8.63 -7.24 -2.95
C PRO A 192 7.59 -8.34 -2.72
N PHE A 193 6.43 -7.96 -2.21
CA PHE A 193 5.20 -8.75 -2.21
C PHE A 193 3.99 -7.81 -2.12
N VAL A 194 2.82 -8.30 -2.54
CA VAL A 194 1.52 -7.65 -2.30
C VAL A 194 0.58 -8.66 -1.65
N PHE A 195 -0.04 -9.54 -2.42
CA PHE A 195 -0.95 -10.59 -1.92
C PHE A 195 -0.45 -12.00 -2.24
N GLU A 196 0.72 -12.11 -2.81
CA GLU A 196 1.33 -13.36 -3.23
C GLU A 196 2.76 -13.44 -2.68
N ALA A 197 3.11 -14.59 -2.11
CA ALA A 197 4.48 -14.84 -1.68
C ALA A 197 5.41 -15.05 -2.88
N PRO A 198 6.68 -14.63 -2.79
CA PRO A 198 7.67 -15.02 -3.79
C PRO A 198 7.86 -16.53 -3.77
N ARG A 199 7.86 -17.15 -4.95
CA ARG A 199 8.03 -18.60 -5.16
C ARG A 199 9.35 -18.88 -5.87
N ASP A 200 9.87 -20.08 -5.71
CA ASP A 200 11.05 -20.58 -6.43
C ASP A 200 12.26 -19.65 -6.37
N ASN A 201 12.49 -19.02 -5.22
CA ASN A 201 13.54 -18.03 -5.01
C ASN A 201 13.46 -16.82 -5.97
N PHE A 202 12.26 -16.41 -6.36
CA PHE A 202 12.03 -15.36 -7.34
C PHE A 202 12.82 -14.06 -7.04
N LEU A 203 12.78 -13.56 -5.81
CA LEU A 203 13.46 -12.30 -5.46
C LEU A 203 14.99 -12.43 -5.55
N GLN A 204 15.56 -13.58 -5.17
CA GLN A 204 16.99 -13.81 -5.32
C GLN A 204 17.38 -13.93 -6.79
N LYS A 205 16.63 -14.68 -7.58
CA LYS A 205 16.86 -14.79 -9.03
C LYS A 205 16.77 -13.44 -9.72
N LEU A 206 15.81 -12.61 -9.31
CA LEU A 206 15.66 -11.24 -9.82
C LEU A 206 16.89 -10.38 -9.51
N LYS A 207 17.39 -10.43 -8.28
CA LYS A 207 18.63 -9.77 -7.87
C LYS A 207 19.82 -10.23 -8.71
N ASP A 208 19.96 -11.53 -8.92
CA ASP A 208 21.05 -12.11 -9.68
C ASP A 208 21.02 -11.66 -11.15
N VAL A 209 19.85 -11.67 -11.78
CA VAL A 209 19.64 -11.18 -13.15
C VAL A 209 20.00 -9.71 -13.27
N CYS A 210 19.53 -8.87 -12.34
CA CYS A 210 19.87 -7.44 -12.31
C CYS A 210 21.38 -7.21 -12.15
N THR A 211 22.01 -7.89 -11.20
CA THR A 211 23.45 -7.79 -10.95
C THR A 211 24.27 -8.18 -12.18
N LYS A 212 23.92 -9.30 -12.81
CA LYS A 212 24.60 -9.79 -14.03
C LYS A 212 24.49 -8.79 -15.18
N ASN A 213 23.37 -8.10 -15.29
CA ASN A 213 23.12 -7.12 -16.37
C ASN A 213 23.66 -5.71 -16.05
N GLY A 214 24.10 -5.45 -14.83
CA GLY A 214 24.45 -4.09 -14.36
C GLY A 214 23.24 -3.17 -14.23
N THR A 215 22.07 -3.73 -14.01
CA THR A 215 20.79 -3.05 -13.76
C THR A 215 20.58 -2.90 -12.25
N LEU A 216 20.06 -1.79 -11.79
CA LEU A 216 19.75 -1.62 -10.37
C LEU A 216 18.43 -2.30 -9.99
N LEU A 217 18.42 -2.98 -8.84
CA LEU A 217 17.20 -3.50 -8.23
C LEU A 217 16.65 -2.47 -7.24
N ILE A 218 15.38 -2.10 -7.40
CA ILE A 218 14.67 -1.17 -6.52
C ILE A 218 13.49 -1.90 -5.88
N PHE A 219 13.44 -1.90 -4.54
CA PHE A 219 12.28 -2.35 -3.80
C PHE A 219 11.39 -1.17 -3.42
N ASP A 220 10.16 -1.18 -3.92
CA ASP A 220 9.10 -0.32 -3.43
C ASP A 220 8.50 -0.95 -2.17
N GLU A 221 8.91 -0.43 -1.02
CA GLU A 221 8.47 -0.91 0.28
C GLU A 221 7.38 -0.03 0.92
N MET A 222 6.56 0.63 0.11
CA MET A 222 5.44 1.45 0.61
C MET A 222 4.47 0.66 1.48
N TRP A 223 4.23 -0.61 1.15
CA TRP A 223 3.38 -1.51 1.91
C TRP A 223 4.15 -2.44 2.86
N SER A 224 5.29 -2.95 2.44
CA SER A 224 6.06 -3.94 3.20
C SER A 224 6.89 -3.33 4.33
N GLY A 225 7.37 -2.11 4.16
CA GLY A 225 8.23 -1.44 5.12
C GLY A 225 7.56 -1.24 6.47
N PHE A 226 8.26 -1.56 7.55
CA PHE A 226 7.80 -1.44 8.95
C PHE A 226 6.54 -2.26 9.28
N ARG A 227 6.13 -3.14 8.39
CA ARG A 227 4.90 -3.93 8.50
C ARG A 227 5.17 -5.43 8.61
N ILE A 228 5.87 -6.01 7.64
CA ILE A 228 6.20 -7.44 7.63
C ILE A 228 7.37 -7.76 8.55
N ALA A 229 8.31 -6.84 8.68
CA ALA A 229 9.41 -6.79 9.62
C ALA A 229 9.74 -5.33 9.89
N VAL A 230 10.49 -5.02 10.94
CA VAL A 230 10.87 -3.63 11.25
C VAL A 230 11.68 -3.03 10.09
N GLY A 231 12.66 -3.77 9.57
CA GLY A 231 13.45 -3.38 8.39
C GLY A 231 12.79 -3.70 7.03
N GLY A 232 11.52 -4.08 7.02
CA GLY A 232 10.75 -4.34 5.83
C GLY A 232 11.02 -5.68 5.16
N ALA A 233 10.68 -5.78 3.88
CA ALA A 233 10.84 -7.01 3.10
C ALA A 233 12.31 -7.40 2.90
N GLN A 234 13.23 -6.45 2.85
CA GLN A 234 14.66 -6.76 2.74
C GLN A 234 15.17 -7.55 3.95
N GLU A 235 14.73 -7.19 5.15
CA GLU A 235 15.01 -7.96 6.37
C GLU A 235 14.31 -9.31 6.33
N PHE A 236 13.02 -9.32 6.04
CA PHE A 236 12.18 -10.52 6.08
C PHE A 236 12.66 -11.61 5.11
N PHE A 237 13.01 -11.23 3.87
CA PHE A 237 13.49 -12.16 2.85
C PHE A 237 15.02 -12.31 2.81
N ASN A 238 15.75 -11.55 3.62
CA ASN A 238 17.22 -11.49 3.60
C ASN A 238 17.79 -11.17 2.21
N ILE A 239 17.20 -10.20 1.52
CA ILE A 239 17.64 -9.74 0.20
C ILE A 239 17.76 -8.22 0.21
N LYS A 240 18.94 -7.70 -0.08
CA LYS A 240 19.19 -6.26 -0.20
C LYS A 240 19.00 -5.79 -1.64
N ALA A 241 18.15 -4.80 -1.83
CA ALA A 241 18.06 -4.05 -3.08
C ALA A 241 19.16 -2.98 -3.16
N ASP A 242 19.39 -2.42 -4.34
CA ASP A 242 20.30 -1.31 -4.53
C ASP A 242 19.74 0.00 -4.00
N LEU A 243 18.43 0.23 -4.26
CA LEU A 243 17.63 1.32 -3.75
C LEU A 243 16.32 0.76 -3.16
N ALA A 244 15.76 1.48 -2.20
CA ALA A 244 14.42 1.16 -1.68
C ALA A 244 13.65 2.44 -1.31
N THR A 245 12.32 2.35 -1.37
CA THR A 245 11.42 3.46 -1.07
C THR A 245 10.43 3.11 0.02
N PHE A 246 10.20 4.03 0.96
CA PHE A 246 9.33 3.85 2.11
C PHE A 246 8.39 5.04 2.27
N SER A 247 7.21 4.80 2.82
CA SER A 247 6.26 5.82 3.25
C SER A 247 5.24 5.17 4.21
N LYS A 248 3.97 5.57 4.16
CA LYS A 248 2.83 4.93 4.87
C LYS A 248 3.13 4.62 6.34
N ALA A 249 3.41 3.35 6.67
CA ALA A 249 3.60 2.87 8.04
C ALA A 249 4.72 3.56 8.81
N VAL A 250 5.69 4.16 8.13
CA VAL A 250 6.86 4.78 8.78
C VAL A 250 6.52 5.94 9.70
N ALA A 251 5.42 6.66 9.45
CA ALA A 251 5.02 7.85 10.20
C ALA A 251 3.57 7.81 10.69
N ASN A 252 2.93 6.67 10.63
CA ASN A 252 1.57 6.43 11.14
C ASN A 252 0.55 7.51 10.73
N GLY A 253 0.58 7.93 9.47
CA GLY A 253 -0.38 8.89 8.90
C GLY A 253 0.19 10.26 8.55
N MET A 254 1.33 10.66 9.08
CA MET A 254 2.00 11.89 8.63
C MET A 254 2.61 11.70 7.24
N PRO A 255 2.50 12.73 6.37
CA PRO A 255 2.97 12.63 4.99
C PRO A 255 4.49 12.77 4.90
N ILE A 256 5.17 11.64 4.78
CA ILE A 256 6.61 11.57 4.49
C ILE A 256 6.88 10.35 3.63
N ALA A 257 7.84 10.49 2.72
CA ALA A 257 8.38 9.40 1.93
C ALA A 257 9.92 9.45 1.97
N ILE A 258 10.53 8.27 1.87
CA ILE A 258 11.96 8.10 2.12
C ILE A 258 12.55 7.27 1.01
N LEU A 259 13.63 7.79 0.41
CA LEU A 259 14.50 7.05 -0.51
C LEU A 259 15.75 6.65 0.26
N VAL A 260 16.10 5.39 0.22
CA VAL A 260 17.33 4.85 0.77
C VAL A 260 18.09 4.04 -0.27
N GLY A 261 19.39 3.89 -0.09
CA GLY A 261 20.18 3.05 -0.98
C GLY A 261 21.67 3.03 -0.62
N LYS A 262 22.41 2.29 -1.43
CA LYS A 262 23.87 2.22 -1.35
C LYS A 262 24.48 3.61 -1.53
N LYS A 263 25.48 3.90 -0.73
CA LYS A 263 26.10 5.24 -0.65
C LYS A 263 26.66 5.71 -2.00
N ASP A 264 27.34 4.83 -2.71
CA ASP A 264 27.93 5.13 -4.03
C ASP A 264 26.87 5.48 -5.08
N ILE A 265 25.74 4.78 -5.07
CA ILE A 265 24.61 5.05 -5.97
C ILE A 265 23.91 6.37 -5.59
N MET A 266 23.60 6.56 -4.31
CA MET A 266 22.93 7.76 -3.82
C MET A 266 23.75 9.05 -3.99
N LYS A 267 25.06 8.92 -4.16
CA LYS A 267 25.98 10.06 -4.35
C LYS A 267 25.65 10.91 -5.59
N VAL A 268 24.98 10.37 -6.59
CA VAL A 268 24.54 11.15 -7.77
C VAL A 268 23.57 12.29 -7.40
N LEU A 269 22.93 12.21 -6.23
CA LEU A 269 22.05 13.27 -5.71
C LEU A 269 22.82 14.50 -5.22
N GLU A 270 24.14 14.43 -5.03
CA GLU A 270 24.93 15.55 -4.55
C GLU A 270 25.12 16.63 -5.64
N LYS A 271 25.25 16.22 -6.92
CA LYS A 271 25.57 17.13 -8.02
C LYS A 271 24.79 16.89 -9.31
N ASP A 272 24.54 15.63 -9.66
CA ASP A 272 24.06 15.26 -10.99
C ASP A 272 22.53 15.23 -11.09
N VAL A 273 21.87 14.80 -10.03
CA VAL A 273 20.40 14.62 -9.98
C VAL A 273 19.78 15.64 -9.04
N PHE A 274 18.91 16.47 -9.59
CA PHE A 274 18.10 17.39 -8.79
C PHE A 274 16.93 16.66 -8.14
N PHE A 275 16.96 16.58 -6.81
CA PHE A 275 15.85 16.07 -6.00
C PHE A 275 15.77 16.86 -4.69
N TYR A 276 15.10 18.00 -4.75
CA TYR A 276 14.94 18.92 -3.61
C TYR A 276 13.49 19.37 -3.52
N THR A 277 12.93 19.37 -2.30
CA THR A 277 11.57 19.81 -2.01
C THR A 277 11.58 20.67 -0.75
N THR A 278 10.79 21.74 -0.74
CA THR A 278 10.70 22.67 0.41
C THR A 278 10.30 21.95 1.70
N PHE A 279 9.39 20.97 1.61
CA PHE A 279 8.83 20.27 2.78
C PHE A 279 9.45 18.89 3.02
N GLY A 280 10.43 18.48 2.25
CA GLY A 280 10.99 17.12 2.28
C GLY A 280 11.38 16.62 3.66
N GLY A 281 12.07 17.44 4.43
CA GLY A 281 12.56 17.13 5.77
C GLY A 281 11.89 17.96 6.87
N GLU A 282 10.60 18.31 6.75
CA GLU A 282 9.91 19.10 7.78
C GLU A 282 9.78 18.32 9.09
N ALA A 283 9.81 19.06 10.18
CA ALA A 283 10.07 18.52 11.51
C ALA A 283 8.88 17.73 12.11
N LEU A 284 7.64 18.03 11.76
CA LEU A 284 6.48 17.27 12.30
C LEU A 284 6.47 15.83 11.79
N SER A 285 6.68 15.63 10.50
CA SER A 285 6.73 14.28 9.94
C SER A 285 7.95 13.50 10.42
N LEU A 286 9.09 14.16 10.60
CA LEU A 286 10.28 13.52 11.16
C LEU A 286 10.10 13.13 12.62
N ALA A 287 9.45 13.97 13.44
CA ALA A 287 9.07 13.64 14.82
C ALA A 287 8.12 12.43 14.86
N ALA A 288 7.15 12.39 13.94
CA ALA A 288 6.25 11.26 13.78
C ALA A 288 6.99 9.96 13.39
N VAL A 289 7.94 10.03 12.46
CA VAL A 289 8.78 8.86 12.10
C VAL A 289 9.53 8.35 13.32
N LYS A 290 10.22 9.22 14.03
CA LYS A 290 11.01 8.83 15.21
C LYS A 290 10.15 8.13 16.26
N ALA A 291 8.98 8.69 16.59
CA ALA A 291 8.06 8.09 17.55
C ALA A 291 7.46 6.77 17.03
N THR A 292 7.02 6.74 15.78
CA THR A 292 6.41 5.55 15.16
C THR A 292 7.37 4.39 15.10
N VAL A 293 8.58 4.60 14.58
CA VAL A 293 9.58 3.54 14.44
C VAL A 293 10.03 3.01 15.81
N ASN A 294 10.18 3.88 16.80
CA ASN A 294 10.47 3.45 18.18
C ASN A 294 9.36 2.56 18.75
N GLU A 295 8.10 2.93 18.59
CA GLU A 295 6.96 2.10 19.04
C GLU A 295 6.89 0.76 18.31
N ILE A 296 7.06 0.76 16.98
CA ILE A 296 7.06 -0.45 16.15
C ILE A 296 8.13 -1.44 16.65
N LYS A 297 9.32 -0.91 16.92
CA LYS A 297 10.46 -1.71 17.37
C LYS A 297 10.27 -2.19 18.81
N LEU A 298 9.93 -1.28 19.73
CA LEU A 298 9.77 -1.58 21.16
C LEU A 298 8.70 -2.64 21.43
N LYS A 299 7.59 -2.55 20.71
CA LYS A 299 6.42 -3.43 20.89
C LYS A 299 6.39 -4.59 19.92
N ASN A 300 7.42 -4.76 19.11
CA ASN A 300 7.48 -5.79 18.07
C ASN A 300 6.17 -5.86 17.25
N VAL A 301 5.77 -4.71 16.73
CA VAL A 301 4.50 -4.57 16.02
C VAL A 301 4.34 -5.55 14.86
N PRO A 302 5.36 -5.82 14.01
CA PRO A 302 5.22 -6.81 12.94
C PRO A 302 4.75 -8.19 13.44
N ALA A 303 5.27 -8.67 14.56
CA ALA A 303 4.83 -9.94 15.15
C ALA A 303 3.37 -9.89 15.63
N TYR A 304 2.94 -8.75 16.19
CA TYR A 304 1.55 -8.54 16.58
C TYR A 304 0.62 -8.54 15.37
N LEU A 305 0.98 -7.83 14.29
CA LEU A 305 0.20 -7.80 13.05
C LEU A 305 0.07 -9.20 12.44
N ALA A 306 1.16 -9.96 12.42
CA ALA A 306 1.18 -11.34 11.93
C ALA A 306 0.26 -12.25 12.76
N ARG A 307 0.30 -12.16 14.09
CA ARG A 307 -0.55 -12.95 15.00
C ARG A 307 -2.03 -12.65 14.79
N GLN A 308 -2.41 -11.38 14.84
CA GLN A 308 -3.81 -10.95 14.68
C GLN A 308 -4.34 -11.23 13.28
N GLY A 309 -3.52 -10.95 12.26
CA GLY A 309 -3.88 -11.22 10.88
C GLY A 309 -4.01 -12.71 10.57
N LYS A 310 -3.19 -13.57 11.21
CA LYS A 310 -3.32 -15.03 11.09
C LYS A 310 -4.65 -15.53 11.63
N LEU A 311 -5.07 -15.04 12.81
CA LEU A 311 -6.38 -15.40 13.38
C LEU A 311 -7.53 -15.06 12.42
N LEU A 312 -7.49 -13.88 11.80
CA LEU A 312 -8.52 -13.47 10.84
C LEU A 312 -8.46 -14.28 9.55
N LYS A 313 -7.28 -14.49 9.00
CA LYS A 313 -7.09 -15.25 7.75
C LYS A 313 -7.54 -16.70 7.92
N ASP A 314 -7.05 -17.37 8.95
CA ASP A 314 -7.40 -18.76 9.23
C ASP A 314 -8.90 -18.90 9.59
N GLY A 315 -9.42 -17.97 10.40
CA GLY A 315 -10.83 -17.97 10.80
C GLY A 315 -11.78 -17.75 9.63
N TYR A 316 -11.47 -16.83 8.71
CA TYR A 316 -12.25 -16.66 7.48
C TYR A 316 -12.27 -17.95 6.65
N ASN A 317 -11.10 -18.55 6.44
CA ASN A 317 -10.97 -19.76 5.65
C ASN A 317 -11.68 -20.94 6.30
N GLN A 318 -11.63 -21.05 7.62
CA GLN A 318 -12.38 -22.06 8.37
C GLN A 318 -13.89 -21.90 8.19
N VAL A 319 -14.42 -20.69 8.30
CA VAL A 319 -15.87 -20.43 8.07
C VAL A 319 -16.28 -20.78 6.64
N ALA A 320 -15.46 -20.41 5.65
CA ALA A 320 -15.73 -20.75 4.25
C ALA A 320 -15.73 -22.27 4.01
N GLU A 321 -14.80 -23.00 4.63
CA GLU A 321 -14.71 -24.47 4.56
C GLU A 321 -15.94 -25.15 5.21
N GLU A 322 -16.28 -24.76 6.45
CA GLU A 322 -17.44 -25.26 7.18
C GLU A 322 -18.75 -25.05 6.41
N LEU A 323 -18.87 -23.93 5.73
CA LEU A 323 -20.00 -23.60 4.87
C LEU A 323 -19.94 -24.23 3.47
N LYS A 324 -18.86 -24.95 3.15
CA LYS A 324 -18.63 -25.52 1.81
C LYS A 324 -18.68 -24.47 0.70
N MET A 325 -17.93 -23.39 0.89
CA MET A 325 -17.79 -22.29 -0.06
C MET A 325 -16.38 -22.26 -0.69
N PRO A 326 -16.04 -23.19 -1.61
CA PRO A 326 -14.69 -23.29 -2.16
C PRO A 326 -14.30 -22.11 -3.06
N TYR A 327 -15.27 -21.28 -3.42
CA TYR A 327 -15.09 -20.13 -4.30
C TYR A 327 -14.65 -18.84 -3.58
N THR A 328 -14.43 -18.87 -2.28
CA THR A 328 -13.87 -17.74 -1.54
C THR A 328 -12.77 -18.18 -0.60
N LYS A 329 -11.70 -17.39 -0.54
CA LYS A 329 -10.54 -17.68 0.29
C LYS A 329 -9.84 -16.39 0.70
N CYS A 330 -9.34 -16.35 1.92
CA CYS A 330 -8.43 -15.31 2.38
C CYS A 330 -6.98 -15.74 2.12
N VAL A 331 -6.23 -14.92 1.39
CA VAL A 331 -4.85 -15.20 0.93
C VAL A 331 -3.91 -14.05 1.29
N GLY A 332 -2.63 -14.22 1.05
CA GLY A 332 -1.61 -13.21 1.32
C GLY A 332 -0.95 -13.36 2.68
N TYR A 333 -0.05 -12.41 2.99
CA TYR A 333 0.61 -12.35 4.29
C TYR A 333 -0.35 -11.88 5.38
N GLU A 334 -0.13 -12.35 6.59
CA GLU A 334 -1.00 -12.11 7.74
C GLU A 334 -1.17 -10.62 8.07
N CYS A 335 -0.11 -9.84 7.91
CA CYS A 335 -0.16 -8.39 8.17
C CYS A 335 -1.06 -7.63 7.16
N ARG A 336 -1.32 -8.23 5.99
CA ARG A 336 -2.15 -7.68 4.93
C ARG A 336 -2.73 -8.80 4.08
N SER A 337 -3.86 -9.35 4.49
CA SER A 337 -4.54 -10.42 3.75
C SER A 337 -5.68 -9.88 2.87
N LEU A 338 -6.05 -10.65 1.87
CA LEU A 338 -7.06 -10.32 0.86
C LEU A 338 -8.05 -11.45 0.72
N MET A 339 -9.34 -11.14 0.71
CA MET A 339 -10.40 -12.08 0.36
C MET A 339 -10.58 -12.13 -1.16
N THR A 340 -10.54 -13.34 -1.71
CA THR A 340 -10.74 -13.62 -3.13
C THR A 340 -12.09 -14.30 -3.38
N PHE A 341 -12.64 -14.09 -4.57
CA PHE A 341 -13.89 -14.70 -5.01
C PHE A 341 -13.69 -15.24 -6.42
N ASP A 342 -13.98 -16.52 -6.62
CA ASP A 342 -13.76 -17.20 -7.90
C ASP A 342 -14.91 -16.92 -8.88
N ALA A 343 -14.56 -16.56 -10.11
CA ALA A 343 -15.51 -16.24 -11.17
C ALA A 343 -16.40 -17.43 -11.58
N SER A 344 -16.02 -18.67 -11.25
CA SER A 344 -16.84 -19.86 -11.49
C SER A 344 -18.15 -19.88 -10.70
N ALA A 345 -18.21 -19.15 -9.57
CA ALA A 345 -19.40 -19.08 -8.74
C ALA A 345 -20.29 -17.84 -9.02
N GLY A 346 -19.81 -16.90 -9.82
CA GLY A 346 -20.52 -15.66 -10.13
C GLY A 346 -19.58 -14.50 -10.39
N ASN A 347 -20.10 -13.28 -10.47
CA ASN A 347 -19.30 -12.09 -10.65
C ASN A 347 -18.49 -11.78 -9.37
N PRO A 348 -17.13 -11.80 -9.39
CA PRO A 348 -16.32 -11.58 -8.20
C PRO A 348 -16.53 -10.22 -7.53
N LEU A 349 -16.77 -9.15 -8.31
CA LEU A 349 -17.03 -7.82 -7.76
C LEU A 349 -18.41 -7.73 -7.08
N GLU A 350 -19.42 -8.41 -7.60
CA GLU A 350 -20.72 -8.49 -6.94
C GLU A 350 -20.67 -9.30 -5.65
N MET A 351 -19.97 -10.43 -5.63
CA MET A 351 -19.76 -11.24 -4.42
C MET A 351 -19.01 -10.44 -3.35
N LYS A 352 -17.92 -9.79 -3.71
CA LYS A 352 -17.18 -8.88 -2.83
C LYS A 352 -18.07 -7.76 -2.30
N SER A 353 -18.89 -7.17 -3.17
CA SER A 353 -19.81 -6.08 -2.82
C SER A 353 -20.87 -6.53 -1.82
N LEU A 354 -21.39 -7.73 -1.96
CA LEU A 354 -22.36 -8.27 -1.03
C LEU A 354 -21.74 -8.50 0.36
N VAL A 355 -20.56 -9.08 0.43
CA VAL A 355 -19.84 -9.21 1.70
C VAL A 355 -19.57 -7.84 2.31
N GLN A 356 -19.07 -6.87 1.53
CA GLN A 356 -18.84 -5.50 2.00
C GLN A 356 -20.13 -4.87 2.57
N GLN A 357 -21.23 -4.95 1.84
CA GLN A 357 -22.52 -4.44 2.28
C GLN A 357 -22.92 -4.98 3.64
N GLU A 358 -22.83 -6.29 3.82
CA GLU A 358 -23.26 -6.95 5.04
C GLU A 358 -22.30 -6.74 6.22
N MET A 359 -20.99 -6.60 5.94
CA MET A 359 -19.99 -6.22 6.95
C MET A 359 -20.22 -4.79 7.43
N ILE A 360 -20.41 -3.82 6.53
CA ILE A 360 -20.65 -2.42 6.86
C ILE A 360 -21.95 -2.24 7.67
N LYS A 361 -23.03 -2.95 7.32
CA LYS A 361 -24.27 -2.95 8.11
C LYS A 361 -24.06 -3.40 9.56
N ARG A 362 -23.03 -4.19 9.82
CA ARG A 362 -22.64 -4.69 11.14
C ARG A 362 -21.50 -3.89 11.77
N GLY A 363 -21.25 -2.68 11.27
CA GLY A 363 -20.26 -1.75 11.85
C GLY A 363 -18.82 -2.10 11.54
N ILE A 364 -18.52 -2.82 10.47
CA ILE A 364 -17.15 -3.10 10.03
C ILE A 364 -16.91 -2.46 8.66
N LEU A 365 -16.03 -1.47 8.61
CA LEU A 365 -15.57 -0.86 7.37
C LEU A 365 -14.55 -1.78 6.71
N TRP A 366 -15.03 -2.55 5.74
CA TRP A 366 -14.33 -3.65 5.10
C TRP A 366 -14.24 -3.42 3.59
N GLY A 367 -13.04 -3.50 3.05
CA GLY A 367 -12.76 -3.28 1.61
C GLY A 367 -12.31 -4.55 0.86
N GLY A 368 -12.43 -5.73 1.46
CA GLY A 368 -11.92 -6.98 0.91
C GLY A 368 -10.52 -7.34 1.41
N PHE A 369 -10.00 -6.60 2.38
CA PHE A 369 -8.68 -6.84 2.97
C PHE A 369 -8.73 -6.77 4.49
N HIS A 370 -7.69 -7.31 5.11
CA HIS A 370 -7.33 -7.04 6.49
C HIS A 370 -6.01 -6.25 6.51
N ASN A 371 -6.07 -4.94 6.47
CA ASN A 371 -4.91 -4.10 6.75
C ASN A 371 -4.76 -4.02 8.27
N MET A 372 -3.90 -4.87 8.84
CA MET A 372 -3.77 -4.99 10.29
C MET A 372 -3.07 -3.79 10.89
N SER A 373 -3.49 -3.43 12.10
CA SER A 373 -2.84 -2.43 12.95
C SER A 373 -2.62 -2.97 14.36
N PHE A 374 -1.69 -2.35 15.07
CA PHE A 374 -1.42 -2.65 16.48
C PHE A 374 -2.63 -2.37 17.40
N SER A 375 -3.57 -1.56 16.94
CA SER A 375 -4.81 -1.22 17.64
C SER A 375 -5.94 -2.24 17.46
N HIS A 376 -5.85 -3.16 16.48
CA HIS A 376 -6.80 -4.25 16.35
C HIS A 376 -6.67 -5.21 17.51
N SER A 377 -7.62 -5.16 18.44
CA SER A 377 -7.62 -5.97 19.66
C SER A 377 -8.10 -7.40 19.42
N ASP A 378 -7.92 -8.28 20.42
CA ASP A 378 -8.48 -9.62 20.39
C ASP A 378 -10.01 -9.58 20.26
N LYS A 379 -10.68 -8.62 20.91
CA LYS A 379 -12.13 -8.39 20.78
C LYS A 379 -12.53 -7.99 19.36
N ASP A 380 -11.74 -7.15 18.69
CA ASP A 380 -11.97 -6.77 17.29
C ASP A 380 -11.88 -7.99 16.37
N VAL A 381 -10.91 -8.86 16.60
CA VAL A 381 -10.74 -10.12 15.85
C VAL A 381 -11.93 -11.06 16.10
N GLU A 382 -12.30 -11.27 17.36
CA GLU A 382 -13.44 -12.13 17.73
C GLU A 382 -14.75 -11.62 17.11
N TYR A 383 -15.00 -10.32 17.19
CA TYR A 383 -16.16 -9.68 16.59
C TYR A 383 -16.21 -9.86 15.07
N THR A 384 -15.07 -9.68 14.41
CA THR A 384 -14.95 -9.83 12.96
C THR A 384 -15.19 -11.27 12.53
N LEU A 385 -14.64 -12.25 13.24
CA LEU A 385 -14.86 -13.68 12.96
C LEU A 385 -16.30 -14.09 13.18
N LYS A 386 -16.94 -13.60 14.25
CA LYS A 386 -18.38 -13.79 14.47
C LYS A 386 -19.19 -13.19 13.31
N THR A 387 -18.83 -12.00 12.88
CA THR A 387 -19.51 -11.32 11.76
C THR A 387 -19.37 -12.11 10.46
N TYR A 388 -18.21 -12.70 10.16
CA TYR A 388 -18.07 -13.59 9.00
C TYR A 388 -18.99 -14.81 9.06
N LYS A 389 -19.22 -15.39 10.24
CA LYS A 389 -20.18 -16.49 10.42
C LYS A 389 -21.63 -16.08 10.10
N ASP A 390 -21.96 -14.81 10.30
CA ASP A 390 -23.29 -14.26 9.99
C ASP A 390 -23.41 -13.83 8.51
N VAL A 391 -22.33 -13.35 7.90
CA VAL A 391 -22.34 -12.76 6.56
C VAL A 391 -22.12 -13.78 5.45
N LEU A 392 -21.20 -14.73 5.60
CA LEU A 392 -20.91 -15.72 4.56
C LEU A 392 -22.10 -16.63 4.21
N PRO A 393 -22.98 -17.02 5.15
CA PRO A 393 -24.22 -17.70 4.78
C PRO A 393 -25.12 -16.91 3.84
N ILE A 394 -25.15 -15.58 3.95
CA ILE A 394 -25.92 -14.72 3.05
C ILE A 394 -25.34 -14.78 1.63
N LEU A 395 -24.00 -14.69 1.51
CA LEU A 395 -23.32 -14.86 0.23
C LEU A 395 -23.60 -16.25 -0.36
N LYS A 396 -23.48 -17.30 0.45
CA LYS A 396 -23.74 -18.67 0.02
C LYS A 396 -25.14 -18.82 -0.56
N LYS A 397 -26.16 -18.29 0.12
CA LYS A 397 -27.54 -18.32 -0.35
C LYS A 397 -27.68 -17.58 -1.68
N ALA A 398 -27.17 -16.35 -1.77
CA ALA A 398 -27.22 -15.54 -2.99
C ALA A 398 -26.55 -16.22 -4.20
N VAL A 399 -25.42 -16.89 -3.98
CA VAL A 399 -24.71 -17.68 -4.99
C VAL A 399 -25.55 -18.92 -5.40
N SER A 400 -26.12 -19.65 -4.44
CA SER A 400 -26.95 -20.83 -4.73
C SER A 400 -28.21 -20.49 -5.54
N GLU A 401 -28.75 -19.31 -5.36
CA GLU A 401 -29.91 -18.77 -6.11
C GLU A 401 -29.49 -18.12 -7.44
N ASN A 402 -28.18 -18.08 -7.76
CA ASN A 402 -27.63 -17.34 -8.91
C ASN A 402 -28.12 -15.88 -8.99
N ASN A 403 -28.24 -15.22 -7.84
CA ASN A 403 -28.86 -13.91 -7.71
C ASN A 403 -28.09 -12.96 -6.77
N VAL A 404 -26.76 -12.97 -6.81
CA VAL A 404 -25.92 -12.07 -5.96
C VAL A 404 -26.32 -10.61 -6.16
N ARG A 405 -26.52 -10.21 -7.42
CA ARG A 405 -26.92 -8.83 -7.77
C ARG A 405 -28.23 -8.41 -7.10
N GLY A 406 -29.20 -9.31 -7.00
CA GLY A 406 -30.50 -9.04 -6.39
C GLY A 406 -30.45 -8.79 -4.87
N TYR A 407 -29.38 -9.22 -4.20
CA TYR A 407 -29.15 -8.97 -2.79
C TYR A 407 -28.48 -7.61 -2.50
N LEU A 408 -27.91 -6.96 -3.51
CA LEU A 408 -27.28 -5.65 -3.36
C LEU A 408 -28.33 -4.53 -3.29
N LYS A 409 -28.16 -3.64 -2.33
CA LYS A 409 -29.00 -2.43 -2.20
C LYS A 409 -28.53 -1.25 -3.07
N GLY A 410 -27.33 -1.35 -3.61
CA GLY A 410 -26.74 -0.32 -4.46
C GLY A 410 -25.87 -0.90 -5.56
N GLU A 411 -25.19 -0.04 -6.32
CA GLU A 411 -24.25 -0.47 -7.34
C GLU A 411 -23.04 -1.17 -6.72
N PRO A 412 -22.54 -2.25 -7.35
CA PRO A 412 -21.37 -2.96 -6.89
C PRO A 412 -20.13 -2.05 -6.98
N VAL A 413 -19.09 -2.46 -6.26
CA VAL A 413 -17.76 -1.83 -6.35
C VAL A 413 -17.19 -1.98 -7.76
N GLU A 414 -16.40 -1.00 -8.17
CA GLU A 414 -15.70 -1.01 -9.45
C GLU A 414 -14.26 -1.52 -9.28
N PRO A 415 -13.60 -2.02 -10.35
CA PRO A 415 -12.18 -2.32 -10.32
C PRO A 415 -11.36 -1.09 -9.94
N VAL A 416 -10.37 -1.27 -9.03
CA VAL A 416 -9.67 -0.14 -8.38
C VAL A 416 -8.92 0.74 -9.36
N PHE A 417 -8.15 0.17 -10.27
CA PHE A 417 -7.16 0.95 -11.00
C PHE A 417 -7.09 0.63 -12.49
N ARG A 418 -7.35 -0.60 -12.86
CA ARG A 418 -7.40 -1.04 -14.24
C ARG A 418 -8.74 -1.70 -14.51
N LYS A 419 -9.46 -1.24 -15.50
CA LYS A 419 -10.67 -1.93 -15.98
C LYS A 419 -10.34 -3.32 -16.54
N VAL A 420 -9.13 -3.51 -16.99
CA VAL A 420 -8.56 -4.79 -17.41
C VAL A 420 -7.31 -4.98 -16.55
N SER A 421 -7.49 -5.50 -15.36
CA SER A 421 -6.38 -5.63 -14.44
C SER A 421 -5.60 -6.90 -14.71
N ASN A 422 -4.46 -6.72 -15.24
CA ASN A 422 -3.37 -7.61 -14.91
C ASN A 422 -2.15 -6.73 -14.68
N PHE A 423 -1.80 -6.48 -13.43
CA PHE A 423 -0.57 -5.77 -13.08
C PHE A 423 0.67 -6.47 -13.63
N ASN A 424 0.51 -7.70 -14.07
CA ASN A 424 1.51 -8.61 -14.54
C ASN A 424 1.37 -8.90 -16.04
N THR A 425 0.94 -7.96 -16.87
CA THR A 425 0.96 -8.15 -18.33
C THR A 425 2.37 -7.92 -18.85
N LYS A 426 2.84 -8.86 -19.70
CA LYS A 426 4.08 -8.65 -20.45
C LYS A 426 3.95 -7.41 -21.32
N PRO A 427 5.01 -6.59 -21.41
CA PRO A 427 5.01 -5.46 -22.31
C PRO A 427 4.83 -5.96 -23.74
N LYS A 428 3.90 -5.35 -24.46
CA LYS A 428 3.86 -5.55 -25.92
C LYS A 428 4.98 -4.68 -26.50
N ARG A 429 6.09 -5.31 -26.87
CA ARG A 429 7.04 -4.63 -27.77
C ARG A 429 6.31 -4.35 -29.08
N LYS A 430 6.26 -3.09 -29.48
CA LYS A 430 5.87 -2.71 -30.84
C LYS A 430 7.03 -2.97 -31.78
#